data_fc111a9e9dcd48b54880ceb9b86031e6
#
_entry.id   fc111a9e9dcd48b54880ceb9b86031e6
#
_cell.length_a   1.000
_cell.length_b   1.000
_cell.length_c   1.000
_cell.angle_alpha   90.00
_cell.angle_beta   90.00
_cell.angle_gamma   90.00
#
_symmetry.space_group_name_H-M   'P 1'
#
loop_
_entity.id
_entity.type
_entity.pdbx_description
1 polymer ?
#
loop_
_entity_poly.entity_id
_entity_poly.type
_entity_poly.pdbx_seq_one_letter_code
_entity_poly.pdbx_strand_id
1 'polypeptide(L)'
;GRLREIAFRSAGGGTGKACDIDSFDLMDPPCRQLIVWDPENRIILGGYRFIIGEDVKICDDGRPRIATSHMFGFSERFKREFLPATLELGRSFVRVGYQSSKAEAKTIYALDNLWDGLGALTVVFPQIKYLFGKVTMYPGFPREARNMILYFLTKYFPDPDELVRPFTPLETGMDTAALDALFTGGSFKEDYKILNRCVRDLGCNIPPLVNAYMGLSPSMRMFGTAINDEFGDVEESGIFFAISEIFEEKKRRHIGTFNPRELGFMA
;
A
#
# COMPACT_ATOMS: atom_id res chain seq x y z
N GLY A 1 -1.07 1.73 -18.08
CA GLY A 1 0.33 1.24 -18.00
C GLY A 1 1.35 2.32 -18.27
N ARG A 2 1.21 3.15 -19.31
CA ARG A 2 2.19 4.23 -19.62
C ARG A 2 2.33 5.23 -18.46
N LEU A 3 1.22 5.68 -17.90
CA LEU A 3 1.24 6.64 -16.78
C LEU A 3 1.86 6.01 -15.53
N ARG A 4 1.56 4.75 -15.26
CA ARG A 4 2.18 3.98 -14.16
C ARG A 4 3.70 3.94 -14.31
N GLU A 5 4.18 3.50 -15.48
CA GLU A 5 5.63 3.40 -15.74
C GLU A 5 6.35 4.73 -15.59
N ILE A 6 5.78 5.81 -16.14
CA ILE A 6 6.35 7.16 -15.99
C ILE A 6 6.41 7.58 -14.52
N ALA A 7 5.33 7.36 -13.75
CA ALA A 7 5.27 7.74 -12.36
C ALA A 7 6.27 6.95 -11.50
N PHE A 8 6.36 5.63 -11.69
CA PHE A 8 7.27 4.78 -10.91
C PHE A 8 8.73 5.03 -11.26
N ARG A 9 9.04 5.18 -12.56
CA ARG A 9 10.41 5.48 -13.00
C ARG A 9 10.91 6.83 -12.49
N SER A 10 10.04 7.82 -12.41
CA SER A 10 10.39 9.14 -11.83
C SER A 10 10.74 9.06 -10.34
N ALA A 11 10.29 8.02 -9.64
CA ALA A 11 10.57 7.77 -8.24
C ALA A 11 11.74 6.79 -8.00
N GLY A 12 12.31 6.22 -9.06
CA GLY A 12 13.43 5.28 -8.97
C GLY A 12 13.05 3.80 -8.99
N GLY A 13 11.82 3.47 -9.38
CA GLY A 13 11.33 2.11 -9.59
C GLY A 13 10.83 1.91 -11.02
N GLY A 14 9.87 0.99 -11.19
CA GLY A 14 9.24 0.69 -12.48
C GLY A 14 9.80 -0.54 -13.15
N THR A 15 9.15 -0.94 -14.24
CA THR A 15 9.48 -2.18 -14.95
C THR A 15 10.61 -2.01 -15.97
N GLY A 16 11.03 -0.78 -16.24
CA GLY A 16 11.98 -0.47 -17.33
C GLY A 16 11.39 -0.54 -18.74
N LYS A 17 10.10 -0.88 -18.88
CA LYS A 17 9.41 -1.00 -20.17
C LYS A 17 8.75 0.32 -20.58
N ALA A 18 8.31 0.43 -21.81
CA ALA A 18 7.55 1.59 -22.27
C ALA A 18 6.15 1.68 -21.62
N CYS A 19 5.64 0.56 -21.13
CA CYS A 19 4.31 0.44 -20.55
C CYS A 19 4.32 -0.64 -19.46
N ASP A 20 3.89 -0.29 -18.24
CA ASP A 20 3.72 -1.23 -17.13
C ASP A 20 2.41 -2.01 -17.34
N ILE A 21 2.50 -3.08 -18.12
CA ILE A 21 1.46 -4.10 -18.26
C ILE A 21 2.13 -5.45 -18.03
N ASP A 22 1.56 -6.25 -17.15
CA ASP A 22 2.05 -7.56 -16.75
C ASP A 22 0.98 -8.66 -16.88
N SER A 23 1.33 -9.89 -16.48
CA SER A 23 0.42 -11.02 -16.55
C SER A 23 -0.85 -10.86 -15.70
N PHE A 24 -0.81 -10.04 -14.67
CA PHE A 24 -1.97 -9.76 -13.80
C PHE A 24 -2.98 -8.81 -14.46
N ASP A 25 -2.51 -7.94 -15.36
CA ASP A 25 -3.40 -7.11 -16.16
C ASP A 25 -4.08 -7.92 -17.31
N LEU A 26 -3.51 -9.07 -17.69
CA LEU A 26 -3.92 -9.88 -18.86
C LEU A 26 -4.53 -11.25 -18.49
N MET A 27 -4.46 -11.68 -17.22
CA MET A 27 -5.00 -12.97 -16.76
C MET A 27 -6.55 -12.99 -16.81
N ASP A 28 -7.13 -14.16 -16.56
CA ASP A 28 -8.57 -14.34 -16.45
C ASP A 28 -8.95 -14.85 -15.04
N PRO A 29 -9.77 -14.11 -14.25
CA PRO A 29 -10.15 -12.71 -14.50
C PRO A 29 -8.96 -11.76 -14.33
N PRO A 30 -8.92 -10.66 -15.10
CA PRO A 30 -7.83 -9.67 -15.00
C PRO A 30 -7.96 -8.83 -13.72
N CYS A 31 -6.84 -8.31 -13.23
CA CYS A 31 -6.89 -7.26 -12.23
C CYS A 31 -7.63 -6.03 -12.76
N ARG A 32 -8.44 -5.45 -11.91
CA ARG A 32 -9.22 -4.25 -12.21
C ARG A 32 -8.42 -2.99 -11.94
N GLN A 33 -8.88 -1.87 -12.50
CA GLN A 33 -8.23 -0.56 -12.35
C GLN A 33 -9.21 0.43 -11.73
N LEU A 34 -8.83 1.00 -10.59
CA LEU A 34 -9.44 2.20 -10.04
C LEU A 34 -8.68 3.40 -10.59
N ILE A 35 -9.36 4.37 -11.18
CA ILE A 35 -8.75 5.57 -11.74
C ILE A 35 -9.38 6.83 -11.17
N VAL A 36 -8.57 7.85 -10.93
CA VAL A 36 -9.02 9.21 -10.69
C VAL A 36 -9.00 9.94 -12.03
N TRP A 37 -10.20 10.36 -12.47
CA TRP A 37 -10.42 10.98 -13.76
C TRP A 37 -10.75 12.47 -13.61
N ASP A 38 -10.08 13.31 -14.36
CA ASP A 38 -10.43 14.75 -14.51
C ASP A 38 -11.26 14.90 -15.81
N PRO A 39 -12.57 15.13 -15.72
CA PRO A 39 -13.44 15.21 -16.89
C PRO A 39 -13.22 16.49 -17.71
N GLU A 40 -12.79 17.59 -17.09
CA GLU A 40 -12.55 18.87 -17.78
C GLU A 40 -11.35 18.75 -18.72
N ASN A 41 -10.23 18.22 -18.21
CA ASN A 41 -8.99 18.10 -18.98
C ASN A 41 -8.89 16.75 -19.69
N ARG A 42 -9.83 15.82 -19.44
CA ARG A 42 -9.88 14.46 -20.02
C ARG A 42 -8.58 13.69 -19.76
N ILE A 43 -8.10 13.72 -18.51
CA ILE A 43 -6.85 13.07 -18.09
C ILE A 43 -7.06 12.18 -16.88
N ILE A 44 -6.24 11.12 -16.80
CA ILE A 44 -6.09 10.30 -15.60
C ILE A 44 -5.07 10.98 -14.67
N LEU A 45 -5.47 11.26 -13.43
CA LEU A 45 -4.65 11.88 -12.40
C LEU A 45 -3.90 10.86 -11.55
N GLY A 46 -4.45 9.65 -11.39
CA GLY A 46 -3.89 8.58 -10.60
C GLY A 46 -4.70 7.32 -10.68
N GLY A 47 -4.26 6.27 -9.99
CA GLY A 47 -4.99 5.02 -9.95
C GLY A 47 -4.38 3.97 -9.03
N TYR A 48 -5.15 2.90 -8.85
CA TYR A 48 -4.75 1.64 -8.23
C TYR A 48 -5.11 0.48 -9.15
N ARG A 49 -4.28 -0.56 -9.13
CA ARG A 49 -4.68 -1.87 -9.61
C ARG A 49 -5.19 -2.68 -8.43
N PHE A 50 -6.25 -3.47 -8.62
CA PHE A 50 -6.77 -4.31 -7.56
C PHE A 50 -7.35 -5.63 -8.08
N ILE A 51 -7.39 -6.62 -7.21
CA ILE A 51 -8.12 -7.88 -7.40
C ILE A 51 -8.88 -8.23 -6.13
N ILE A 52 -10.09 -8.78 -6.28
CA ILE A 52 -10.91 -9.28 -5.17
C ILE A 52 -10.44 -10.70 -4.88
N GLY A 53 -10.26 -11.03 -3.60
CA GLY A 53 -9.72 -12.32 -3.19
C GLY A 53 -10.54 -13.54 -3.62
N GLU A 54 -11.86 -13.39 -3.80
CA GLU A 54 -12.73 -14.42 -4.39
C GLU A 54 -12.36 -14.75 -5.84
N ASP A 55 -11.80 -13.78 -6.59
CA ASP A 55 -11.35 -13.96 -7.97
C ASP A 55 -9.93 -14.56 -8.05
N VAL A 56 -9.24 -14.70 -6.93
CA VAL A 56 -7.85 -15.18 -6.88
C VAL A 56 -7.80 -16.70 -7.01
N LYS A 57 -7.15 -17.18 -8.06
CA LYS A 57 -6.85 -18.61 -8.24
C LYS A 57 -5.64 -19.00 -7.39
N ILE A 58 -5.66 -20.22 -6.85
CA ILE A 58 -4.48 -20.82 -6.23
C ILE A 58 -3.74 -21.61 -7.31
N CYS A 59 -2.45 -21.36 -7.47
CA CYS A 59 -1.59 -22.05 -8.42
C CYS A 59 -1.29 -23.48 -7.95
N ASP A 60 -0.77 -24.33 -8.84
CA ASP A 60 -0.42 -25.74 -8.53
C ASP A 60 0.63 -25.86 -7.41
N ASP A 61 1.45 -24.85 -7.23
CA ASP A 61 2.43 -24.74 -6.15
C ASP A 61 1.85 -24.25 -4.81
N GLY A 62 0.53 -24.06 -4.74
CA GLY A 62 -0.20 -23.62 -3.56
C GLY A 62 -0.15 -22.11 -3.31
N ARG A 63 0.49 -21.32 -4.17
CA ARG A 63 0.53 -19.86 -4.05
C ARG A 63 -0.71 -19.18 -4.64
N PRO A 64 -1.26 -18.15 -3.99
CA PRO A 64 -2.30 -17.32 -4.60
C PRO A 64 -1.75 -16.59 -5.83
N ARG A 65 -2.52 -16.53 -6.90
CA ARG A 65 -2.13 -15.82 -8.13
C ARG A 65 -2.35 -14.31 -8.00
N ILE A 66 -1.53 -13.67 -7.18
CA ILE A 66 -1.54 -12.23 -6.94
C ILE A 66 -0.13 -11.65 -7.08
N ALA A 67 -0.05 -10.33 -7.32
CA ALA A 67 1.21 -9.67 -7.61
C ALA A 67 2.24 -9.67 -6.47
N THR A 68 1.82 -9.98 -5.24
CA THR A 68 2.69 -10.09 -4.07
C THR A 68 3.31 -11.48 -3.91
N SER A 69 2.78 -12.50 -4.58
CA SER A 69 3.16 -13.92 -4.37
C SER A 69 4.55 -14.31 -4.84
N HIS A 70 5.25 -13.47 -5.61
CA HIS A 70 6.64 -13.73 -5.95
C HIS A 70 7.60 -13.39 -4.79
N MET A 71 7.20 -12.50 -3.88
CA MET A 71 8.03 -12.06 -2.75
C MET A 71 7.58 -12.62 -1.40
N PHE A 72 6.28 -12.93 -1.25
CA PHE A 72 5.69 -13.29 0.04
C PHE A 72 5.04 -14.67 0.01
N GLY A 73 5.28 -15.43 1.07
CA GLY A 73 4.59 -16.68 1.38
C GLY A 73 3.36 -16.41 2.25
N PHE A 74 2.26 -17.10 1.95
CA PHE A 74 0.97 -16.94 2.61
C PHE A 74 0.65 -18.22 3.39
N SER A 75 0.33 -18.10 4.69
CA SER A 75 -0.10 -19.23 5.50
C SER A 75 -1.40 -19.84 4.98
N GLU A 76 -1.64 -21.12 5.28
CA GLU A 76 -2.92 -21.78 4.95
C GLU A 76 -4.11 -21.06 5.59
N ARG A 77 -3.89 -20.53 6.81
CA ARG A 77 -4.89 -19.72 7.50
C ARG A 77 -5.23 -18.45 6.72
N PHE A 78 -4.22 -17.73 6.21
CA PHE A 78 -4.46 -16.52 5.40
C PHE A 78 -5.24 -16.87 4.13
N LYS A 79 -4.81 -17.91 3.41
CA LYS A 79 -5.45 -18.32 2.15
C LYS A 79 -6.91 -18.73 2.33
N ARG A 80 -7.23 -19.41 3.44
CA ARG A 80 -8.58 -19.92 3.70
C ARG A 80 -9.52 -18.88 4.34
N GLU A 81 -9.02 -18.12 5.32
CA GLU A 81 -9.87 -17.30 6.20
C GLU A 81 -9.88 -15.81 5.80
N PHE A 82 -8.77 -15.30 5.27
CA PHE A 82 -8.60 -13.87 4.98
C PHE A 82 -8.70 -13.56 3.49
N LEU A 83 -7.96 -14.29 2.66
CA LEU A 83 -7.83 -14.00 1.23
C LEU A 83 -9.18 -13.83 0.52
N PRO A 84 -10.19 -14.70 0.68
CA PRO A 84 -11.46 -14.55 -0.03
C PRO A 84 -12.17 -13.22 0.22
N ALA A 85 -12.03 -12.66 1.43
CA ALA A 85 -12.61 -11.38 1.82
C ALA A 85 -11.61 -10.21 1.73
N THR A 86 -10.50 -10.38 1.02
CA THR A 86 -9.44 -9.37 0.88
C THR A 86 -9.49 -8.71 -0.49
N LEU A 87 -9.29 -7.39 -0.50
CA LEU A 87 -8.96 -6.63 -1.69
C LEU A 87 -7.44 -6.47 -1.74
N GLU A 88 -6.76 -7.14 -2.69
CA GLU A 88 -5.33 -6.87 -2.93
C GLU A 88 -5.17 -5.63 -3.79
N LEU A 89 -4.34 -4.71 -3.33
CA LEU A 89 -4.05 -3.42 -3.91
C LEU A 89 -2.61 -3.34 -4.38
N GLY A 90 -2.40 -2.82 -5.57
CA GLY A 90 -1.07 -2.61 -6.11
C GLY A 90 -1.02 -1.48 -7.11
N ARG A 91 0.16 -1.21 -7.62
CA ARG A 91 0.39 -0.21 -8.68
C ARG A 91 -0.25 1.15 -8.38
N SER A 92 -0.21 1.59 -7.11
CA SER A 92 -0.65 2.92 -6.71
C SER A 92 0.21 3.99 -7.37
N PHE A 93 -0.39 4.93 -8.08
CA PHE A 93 0.34 6.03 -8.69
C PHE A 93 -0.47 7.32 -8.72
N VAL A 94 0.24 8.44 -8.68
CA VAL A 94 -0.26 9.77 -9.03
C VAL A 94 0.57 10.26 -10.22
N ARG A 95 -0.08 10.86 -11.19
CA ARG A 95 0.55 11.36 -12.42
C ARG A 95 1.67 12.36 -12.09
N VAL A 96 2.81 12.23 -12.75
CA VAL A 96 3.92 13.18 -12.63
C VAL A 96 3.44 14.59 -12.98
N GLY A 97 3.88 15.58 -12.21
CA GLY A 97 3.35 16.95 -12.26
C GLY A 97 2.19 17.22 -11.30
N TYR A 98 1.55 16.13 -10.78
CA TYR A 98 0.50 16.18 -9.77
C TYR A 98 0.96 15.49 -8.45
N GLN A 99 2.25 15.32 -8.26
CA GLN A 99 2.84 14.61 -7.09
C GLN A 99 3.40 15.56 -6.03
N SER A 100 3.61 16.84 -6.34
CA SER A 100 4.29 17.75 -5.43
C SER A 100 3.32 18.64 -4.65
N SER A 101 3.66 18.94 -3.39
CA SER A 101 2.93 19.88 -2.53
C SER A 101 2.95 21.35 -3.05
N LYS A 102 3.76 21.65 -4.07
CA LYS A 102 3.83 22.95 -4.73
C LYS A 102 2.95 23.03 -5.98
N ALA A 103 2.44 21.92 -6.46
CA ALA A 103 1.47 21.91 -7.54
C ALA A 103 0.10 22.34 -6.97
N GLU A 104 -0.67 23.04 -7.78
CA GLU A 104 -2.00 23.59 -7.47
C GLU A 104 -2.88 22.62 -6.67
N ALA A 105 -3.94 23.12 -6.02
CA ALA A 105 -4.90 22.37 -5.19
C ALA A 105 -5.32 20.98 -5.75
N LYS A 106 -5.30 20.79 -7.06
CA LYS A 106 -5.60 19.54 -7.76
C LYS A 106 -4.72 18.33 -7.35
N THR A 107 -3.49 18.55 -6.89
CA THR A 107 -2.56 17.47 -6.48
C THR A 107 -2.93 16.87 -5.13
N ILE A 108 -3.30 17.73 -4.18
CA ILE A 108 -3.75 17.29 -2.85
C ILE A 108 -5.00 16.45 -2.99
N TYR A 109 -5.88 16.81 -3.92
CA TYR A 109 -7.11 16.08 -4.21
C TYR A 109 -6.88 14.74 -4.91
N ALA A 110 -5.80 14.54 -5.67
CA ALA A 110 -5.59 13.27 -6.39
C ALA A 110 -5.38 12.10 -5.43
N LEU A 111 -4.60 12.28 -4.36
CA LEU A 111 -4.39 11.24 -3.35
C LEU A 111 -5.65 11.02 -2.49
N ASP A 112 -6.32 12.10 -2.09
CA ASP A 112 -7.59 12.02 -1.36
C ASP A 112 -8.65 11.29 -2.19
N ASN A 113 -8.80 11.63 -3.48
CA ASN A 113 -9.73 10.95 -4.38
C ASN A 113 -9.41 9.47 -4.59
N LEU A 114 -8.12 9.08 -4.54
CA LEU A 114 -7.75 7.67 -4.55
C LEU A 114 -8.25 6.95 -3.28
N TRP A 115 -8.15 7.59 -2.12
CA TRP A 115 -8.70 7.07 -0.86
C TRP A 115 -10.23 6.99 -0.88
N ASP A 116 -10.90 8.01 -1.42
CA ASP A 116 -12.35 7.99 -1.62
C ASP A 116 -12.77 6.86 -2.55
N GLY A 117 -12.01 6.63 -3.62
CA GLY A 117 -12.20 5.49 -4.51
C GLY A 117 -12.03 4.14 -3.82
N LEU A 118 -11.02 3.98 -2.96
CA LEU A 118 -10.85 2.77 -2.15
C LEU A 118 -12.02 2.58 -1.17
N GLY A 119 -12.48 3.66 -0.55
CA GLY A 119 -13.68 3.66 0.29
C GLY A 119 -14.92 3.22 -0.49
N ALA A 120 -15.12 3.75 -1.70
CA ALA A 120 -16.21 3.35 -2.58
C ALA A 120 -16.17 1.86 -2.94
N LEU A 121 -14.98 1.28 -3.19
CA LEU A 121 -14.84 -0.16 -3.44
C LEU A 121 -15.36 -1.01 -2.29
N THR A 122 -15.17 -0.58 -1.03
CA THR A 122 -15.69 -1.32 0.14
C THR A 122 -17.22 -1.29 0.25
N VAL A 123 -17.87 -0.29 -0.36
CA VAL A 123 -19.33 -0.21 -0.44
C VAL A 123 -19.85 -1.00 -1.63
N VAL A 124 -19.19 -0.93 -2.77
CA VAL A 124 -19.56 -1.68 -4.01
C VAL A 124 -19.37 -3.19 -3.82
N PHE A 125 -18.37 -3.59 -3.04
CA PHE A 125 -18.06 -4.98 -2.73
C PHE A 125 -18.18 -5.24 -1.22
N PRO A 126 -19.39 -5.36 -0.66
CA PRO A 126 -19.62 -5.45 0.79
C PRO A 126 -19.06 -6.74 1.42
N GLN A 127 -18.74 -7.75 0.63
CA GLN A 127 -18.04 -8.97 1.09
C GLN A 127 -16.58 -8.72 1.49
N ILE A 128 -15.98 -7.61 1.01
CA ILE A 128 -14.59 -7.27 1.35
C ILE A 128 -14.51 -6.77 2.79
N LYS A 129 -13.66 -7.42 3.57
CA LYS A 129 -13.41 -7.10 4.98
C LYS A 129 -11.99 -6.61 5.22
N TYR A 130 -11.08 -6.90 4.29
CA TYR A 130 -9.66 -6.63 4.45
C TYR A 130 -9.07 -5.94 3.23
N LEU A 131 -8.09 -5.09 3.48
CA LEU A 131 -7.23 -4.49 2.46
C LEU A 131 -5.83 -5.04 2.64
N PHE A 132 -5.22 -5.50 1.57
CA PHE A 132 -3.85 -5.98 1.52
C PHE A 132 -3.10 -5.32 0.38
N GLY A 133 -1.86 -4.91 0.62
CA GLY A 133 -1.03 -4.31 -0.41
C GLY A 133 0.41 -4.18 0.03
N LYS A 134 1.18 -3.47 -0.76
CA LYS A 134 2.59 -3.19 -0.50
C LYS A 134 2.83 -1.70 -0.43
N VAL A 135 3.73 -1.30 0.45
CA VAL A 135 4.29 0.04 0.44
C VAL A 135 5.74 -0.04 0.01
N THR A 136 6.12 0.85 -0.90
CA THR A 136 7.43 0.85 -1.53
C THR A 136 8.34 1.90 -0.92
N MET A 137 9.57 1.52 -0.58
CA MET A 137 10.68 2.44 -0.37
C MET A 137 11.68 2.30 -1.51
N TYR A 138 12.03 3.41 -2.12
CA TYR A 138 12.90 3.44 -3.28
C TYR A 138 14.38 3.42 -2.87
N PRO A 139 15.29 2.87 -3.69
CA PRO A 139 16.71 2.71 -3.35
C PRO A 139 17.43 4.00 -2.98
N GLY A 140 16.96 5.15 -3.49
CA GLY A 140 17.51 6.47 -3.15
C GLY A 140 17.10 7.02 -1.79
N PHE A 141 16.24 6.32 -1.04
CA PHE A 141 15.81 6.76 0.30
C PHE A 141 16.93 6.51 1.32
N PRO A 142 17.22 7.47 2.25
CA PRO A 142 18.30 7.31 3.23
C PRO A 142 18.15 6.03 4.06
N ARG A 143 19.19 5.19 4.04
CA ARG A 143 19.16 3.86 4.67
C ARG A 143 18.85 3.90 6.17
N GLU A 144 19.42 4.88 6.88
CA GLU A 144 19.19 5.03 8.31
C GLU A 144 17.73 5.38 8.60
N ALA A 145 17.16 6.34 7.88
CA ALA A 145 15.75 6.70 8.00
C ALA A 145 14.82 5.51 7.63
N ARG A 146 15.16 4.77 6.57
CA ARG A 146 14.49 3.55 6.18
C ARG A 146 14.48 2.52 7.32
N ASN A 147 15.63 2.26 7.93
CA ASN A 147 15.77 1.33 9.04
C ASN A 147 14.90 1.72 10.25
N MET A 148 14.91 2.98 10.63
CA MET A 148 14.05 3.50 11.71
C MET A 148 12.56 3.29 11.42
N ILE A 149 12.13 3.58 10.18
CA ILE A 149 10.75 3.41 9.76
C ILE A 149 10.35 1.93 9.79
N LEU A 150 11.15 1.03 9.23
CA LEU A 150 10.86 -0.40 9.22
C LEU A 150 10.83 -0.98 10.64
N TYR A 151 11.78 -0.58 11.48
CA TYR A 151 11.80 -0.98 12.89
C TYR A 151 10.52 -0.53 13.62
N PHE A 152 10.14 0.74 13.45
CA PHE A 152 8.93 1.30 14.04
C PHE A 152 7.66 0.56 13.58
N LEU A 153 7.56 0.29 12.26
CA LEU A 153 6.43 -0.46 11.70
C LEU A 153 6.35 -1.88 12.29
N THR A 154 7.47 -2.58 12.37
CA THR A 154 7.51 -3.94 12.95
C THR A 154 7.14 -3.94 14.44
N LYS A 155 7.59 -2.93 15.19
CA LYS A 155 7.34 -2.81 16.62
C LYS A 155 5.87 -2.51 16.94
N TYR A 156 5.25 -1.60 16.21
CA TYR A 156 3.90 -1.14 16.48
C TYR A 156 2.80 -1.89 15.73
N PHE A 157 3.14 -2.55 14.64
CA PHE A 157 2.20 -3.24 13.77
C PHE A 157 2.65 -4.68 13.46
N PRO A 158 2.94 -5.49 14.47
CA PRO A 158 3.40 -6.86 14.25
C PRO A 158 2.29 -7.72 13.63
N ASP A 159 2.69 -8.83 13.01
CA ASP A 159 1.81 -9.93 12.63
C ASP A 159 2.00 -11.13 13.59
N PRO A 160 1.29 -11.18 14.72
CA PRO A 160 1.46 -12.23 15.71
C PRO A 160 0.96 -13.60 15.25
N ASP A 161 0.17 -13.63 14.18
CA ASP A 161 -0.41 -14.85 13.61
C ASP A 161 0.45 -15.44 12.49
N GLU A 162 1.55 -14.80 12.12
CA GLU A 162 2.42 -15.18 11.00
C GLU A 162 1.63 -15.48 9.71
N LEU A 163 0.67 -14.60 9.39
CA LEU A 163 -0.24 -14.79 8.25
C LEU A 163 0.50 -14.73 6.92
N VAL A 164 1.44 -13.80 6.80
CA VAL A 164 2.21 -13.58 5.57
C VAL A 164 3.64 -13.22 5.96
N ARG A 165 4.61 -13.74 5.21
CA ARG A 165 6.03 -13.45 5.45
C ARG A 165 6.79 -13.36 4.14
N PRO A 166 7.83 -12.52 4.03
CA PRO A 166 8.70 -12.51 2.86
C PRO A 166 9.45 -13.83 2.73
N PHE A 167 9.65 -14.33 1.50
CA PHE A 167 10.50 -15.50 1.25
C PHE A 167 11.96 -15.20 1.59
N THR A 168 12.40 -13.98 1.21
CA THR A 168 13.75 -13.47 1.51
C THR A 168 13.57 -12.13 2.23
N PRO A 169 13.57 -12.12 3.57
CA PRO A 169 13.46 -10.88 4.33
C PRO A 169 14.61 -9.93 4.03
N LEU A 170 14.31 -8.65 3.97
CA LEU A 170 15.32 -7.61 3.78
C LEU A 170 16.32 -7.60 4.95
N GLU A 171 17.59 -7.80 4.66
CA GLU A 171 18.67 -7.63 5.64
C GLU A 171 19.00 -6.15 5.80
N THR A 172 18.66 -5.59 6.94
CA THR A 172 18.82 -4.15 7.20
C THR A 172 20.16 -3.81 7.84
N GLY A 173 20.77 -4.74 8.56
CA GLY A 173 21.99 -4.51 9.35
C GLY A 173 21.81 -3.43 10.42
N MET A 174 20.57 -3.20 10.91
CA MET A 174 20.29 -2.18 11.91
C MET A 174 20.71 -2.60 13.30
N ASP A 175 21.15 -1.64 14.11
CA ASP A 175 21.35 -1.82 15.54
C ASP A 175 19.99 -1.77 16.26
N THR A 176 19.42 -2.94 16.51
CA THR A 176 18.12 -3.06 17.18
C THR A 176 18.16 -2.59 18.63
N ALA A 177 19.30 -2.72 19.32
CA ALA A 177 19.41 -2.27 20.70
C ALA A 177 19.35 -0.74 20.80
N ALA A 178 20.01 -0.03 19.89
CA ALA A 178 19.92 1.42 19.79
C ALA A 178 18.50 1.89 19.47
N LEU A 179 17.81 1.18 18.54
CA LEU A 179 16.43 1.50 18.18
C LEU A 179 15.43 1.15 19.30
N ASP A 180 15.68 0.10 20.09
CA ASP A 180 14.87 -0.20 21.29
C ASP A 180 14.99 0.87 22.34
N ALA A 181 16.18 1.41 22.53
CA ALA A 181 16.41 2.53 23.46
C ALA A 181 15.75 3.84 22.96
N LEU A 182 15.68 4.02 21.65
CA LEU A 182 15.06 5.20 21.01
C LEU A 182 13.53 5.12 21.04
N PHE A 183 12.97 3.98 20.69
CA PHE A 183 11.53 3.73 20.67
C PHE A 183 11.14 2.81 21.81
N THR A 184 10.74 3.40 22.94
CA THR A 184 10.52 2.66 24.19
C THR A 184 9.26 1.79 24.19
N GLY A 185 8.33 2.02 23.24
CA GLY A 185 7.06 1.31 23.18
C GLY A 185 6.01 1.78 24.19
N GLY A 186 6.31 2.80 25.00
CA GLY A 186 5.40 3.30 26.02
C GLY A 186 4.18 4.04 25.45
N SER A 187 4.35 4.70 24.29
CA SER A 187 3.27 5.41 23.60
C SER A 187 3.58 5.53 22.11
N PHE A 188 2.65 5.01 21.27
CA PHE A 188 2.72 5.21 19.82
C PHE A 188 2.92 6.68 19.44
N LYS A 189 2.14 7.57 20.07
CA LYS A 189 2.16 9.01 19.74
C LYS A 189 3.52 9.65 20.05
N GLU A 190 4.16 9.26 21.13
CA GLU A 190 5.47 9.80 21.53
C GLU A 190 6.57 9.24 20.65
N ASP A 191 6.62 7.92 20.47
CA ASP A 191 7.62 7.30 19.61
C ASP A 191 7.45 7.72 18.14
N TYR A 192 6.22 7.97 17.67
CA TYR A 192 5.98 8.53 16.34
C TYR A 192 6.54 9.96 16.20
N LYS A 193 6.46 10.79 17.24
CA LYS A 193 7.09 12.12 17.20
C LYS A 193 8.61 12.02 17.14
N ILE A 194 9.18 11.06 17.88
CA ILE A 194 10.62 10.75 17.83
C ILE A 194 11.01 10.31 16.42
N LEU A 195 10.31 9.33 15.84
CA LEU A 195 10.54 8.87 14.48
C LEU A 195 10.52 10.03 13.49
N ASN A 196 9.49 10.86 13.55
CA ASN A 196 9.31 11.99 12.61
C ASN A 196 10.46 13.00 12.71
N ARG A 197 10.91 13.28 13.94
CA ARG A 197 12.06 14.16 14.17
C ARG A 197 13.34 13.55 13.61
N CYS A 198 13.67 12.31 13.98
CA CYS A 198 14.89 11.65 13.53
C CYS A 198 14.97 11.53 12.00
N VAL A 199 13.85 11.16 11.36
CA VAL A 199 13.80 11.09 9.89
C VAL A 199 14.02 12.47 9.24
N ARG A 200 13.46 13.54 9.83
CA ARG A 200 13.70 14.92 9.35
C ARG A 200 15.13 15.39 9.55
N ASP A 201 15.74 15.02 10.68
CA ASP A 201 17.14 15.36 10.96
C ASP A 201 18.09 14.70 9.94
N LEU A 202 17.68 13.60 9.32
CA LEU A 202 18.37 12.95 8.20
C LEU A 202 18.07 13.58 6.83
N GLY A 203 17.36 14.73 6.78
CA GLY A 203 17.07 15.47 5.57
C GLY A 203 15.94 14.91 4.70
N CYS A 204 15.12 14.00 5.23
CA CYS A 204 14.01 13.41 4.49
C CYS A 204 12.70 13.44 5.32
N ASN A 205 11.63 12.91 4.75
CA ASN A 205 10.35 12.75 5.45
C ASN A 205 9.90 11.30 5.36
N ILE A 206 9.08 10.85 6.32
CA ILE A 206 8.39 9.58 6.21
C ILE A 206 7.59 9.59 4.90
N PRO A 207 7.72 8.56 4.03
CA PRO A 207 6.99 8.52 2.77
C PRO A 207 5.48 8.73 2.99
N PRO A 208 4.81 9.57 2.19
CA PRO A 208 3.42 9.96 2.44
C PRO A 208 2.46 8.79 2.61
N LEU A 209 2.63 7.73 1.81
CA LEU A 209 1.77 6.54 1.89
C LEU A 209 2.01 5.74 3.18
N VAL A 210 3.28 5.57 3.60
CA VAL A 210 3.63 4.93 4.89
C VAL A 210 3.00 5.69 6.04
N ASN A 211 3.14 7.03 6.00
CA ASN A 211 2.57 7.91 7.02
C ASN A 211 1.04 7.82 7.08
N ALA A 212 0.37 7.78 5.93
CA ALA A 212 -1.07 7.64 5.84
C ALA A 212 -1.55 6.30 6.43
N TYR A 213 -0.83 5.20 6.14
CA TYR A 213 -1.16 3.87 6.66
C TYR A 213 -1.03 3.77 8.18
N MET A 214 0.05 4.31 8.78
CA MET A 214 0.21 4.35 10.23
C MET A 214 -0.93 5.12 10.94
N GLY A 215 -1.54 6.07 10.27
CA GLY A 215 -2.68 6.85 10.77
C GLY A 215 -4.05 6.30 10.36
N LEU A 216 -4.15 5.12 9.76
CA LEU A 216 -5.41 4.59 9.24
C LEU A 216 -6.11 3.66 10.23
N SER A 217 -5.37 2.76 10.87
CA SER A 217 -5.91 1.76 11.79
C SER A 217 -4.89 1.40 12.87
N PRO A 218 -5.33 1.20 14.12
CA PRO A 218 -4.45 0.77 15.20
C PRO A 218 -4.02 -0.70 15.09
N SER A 219 -4.73 -1.48 14.30
CA SER A 219 -4.52 -2.93 14.09
C SER A 219 -3.97 -3.25 12.71
N MET A 220 -3.37 -2.27 12.04
CA MET A 220 -2.56 -2.53 10.85
C MET A 220 -1.56 -3.66 11.12
N ARG A 221 -1.29 -4.52 10.15
CA ARG A 221 -0.23 -5.52 10.24
C ARG A 221 0.83 -5.26 9.19
N MET A 222 2.07 -5.37 9.61
CA MET A 222 3.26 -5.31 8.76
C MET A 222 3.80 -6.72 8.58
N PHE A 223 3.85 -7.21 7.36
CA PHE A 223 4.26 -8.59 7.03
C PHE A 223 5.76 -8.74 6.70
N GLY A 224 6.57 -7.75 7.07
CA GLY A 224 7.98 -7.70 6.72
C GLY A 224 8.23 -7.06 5.36
N THR A 225 9.50 -7.00 4.98
CA THR A 225 9.98 -6.31 3.77
C THR A 225 10.82 -7.26 2.94
N ALA A 226 10.66 -7.19 1.61
CA ALA A 226 11.48 -7.89 0.62
C ALA A 226 11.94 -6.93 -0.47
N ILE A 227 12.97 -7.31 -1.23
CA ILE A 227 13.40 -6.61 -2.44
C ILE A 227 12.54 -7.11 -3.61
N ASN A 228 12.04 -6.20 -4.42
CA ASN A 228 11.33 -6.49 -5.66
C ASN A 228 12.27 -6.27 -6.85
N ASP A 229 12.94 -7.34 -7.27
CA ASP A 229 13.87 -7.36 -8.40
C ASP A 229 13.18 -7.20 -9.76
N GLU A 230 11.88 -7.47 -9.84
CA GLU A 230 11.08 -7.25 -11.05
C GLU A 230 10.64 -5.79 -11.23
N PHE A 231 10.94 -4.91 -10.24
CA PHE A 231 10.45 -3.54 -10.22
C PHE A 231 11.52 -2.49 -9.86
N GLY A 232 12.77 -2.74 -10.23
CA GLY A 232 13.88 -1.82 -10.01
C GLY A 232 14.51 -1.93 -8.61
N ASP A 233 14.54 -3.13 -8.06
CA ASP A 233 15.14 -3.45 -6.76
C ASP A 233 14.62 -2.61 -5.59
N VAL A 234 13.35 -2.20 -5.69
CA VAL A 234 12.70 -1.45 -4.62
C VAL A 234 12.41 -2.34 -3.41
N GLU A 235 12.41 -1.74 -2.23
CA GLU A 235 12.08 -2.43 -0.98
C GLU A 235 10.57 -2.34 -0.75
N GLU A 236 9.88 -3.46 -0.69
CA GLU A 236 8.44 -3.53 -0.52
C GLU A 236 8.04 -4.21 0.78
N SER A 237 7.25 -3.50 1.58
CA SER A 237 6.69 -3.99 2.83
C SER A 237 5.24 -4.38 2.66
N GLY A 238 4.87 -5.60 3.04
CA GLY A 238 3.49 -6.06 3.04
C GLY A 238 2.68 -5.39 4.15
N ILE A 239 1.53 -4.82 3.81
CA ILE A 239 0.65 -4.11 4.75
C ILE A 239 -0.77 -4.66 4.64
N PHE A 240 -1.41 -4.87 5.79
CA PHE A 240 -2.75 -5.44 5.89
C PHE A 240 -3.62 -4.69 6.88
N PHE A 241 -4.91 -4.48 6.52
CA PHE A 241 -5.89 -3.79 7.34
C PHE A 241 -7.20 -4.56 7.41
N ALA A 242 -7.81 -4.59 8.60
CA ALA A 242 -9.23 -4.89 8.74
C ALA A 242 -10.05 -3.59 8.58
N ILE A 243 -10.98 -3.57 7.62
CA ILE A 243 -11.80 -2.38 7.32
C ILE A 243 -12.64 -1.96 8.53
N SER A 244 -13.12 -2.94 9.31
CA SER A 244 -13.88 -2.68 10.54
C SER A 244 -13.11 -1.85 11.57
N GLU A 245 -11.77 -1.94 11.56
CA GLU A 245 -10.88 -1.34 12.56
C GLU A 245 -10.21 -0.05 12.07
N ILE A 246 -10.55 0.41 10.88
CA ILE A 246 -10.16 1.75 10.40
C ILE A 246 -10.83 2.79 11.29
N PHE A 247 -10.07 3.84 11.67
CA PHE A 247 -10.59 4.92 12.51
C PHE A 247 -11.86 5.56 11.93
N GLU A 248 -12.86 5.81 12.78
CA GLU A 248 -14.16 6.29 12.36
C GLU A 248 -14.13 7.63 11.61
N GLU A 249 -13.19 8.51 11.95
CA GLU A 249 -12.99 9.77 11.20
C GLU A 249 -12.56 9.52 9.74
N LYS A 250 -11.74 8.48 9.51
CA LYS A 250 -11.28 8.07 8.18
C LYS A 250 -12.41 7.40 7.40
N LYS A 251 -13.18 6.52 8.04
CA LYS A 251 -14.38 5.93 7.42
C LYS A 251 -15.38 6.99 7.00
N ARG A 252 -15.68 7.94 7.87
CA ARG A 252 -16.62 9.03 7.56
C ARG A 252 -16.11 9.87 6.39
N ARG A 253 -14.82 10.15 6.32
CA ARG A 253 -14.23 10.94 5.25
C ARG A 253 -14.26 10.22 3.91
N HIS A 254 -13.85 8.96 3.85
CA HIS A 254 -13.55 8.25 2.59
C HIS A 254 -14.60 7.21 2.19
N ILE A 255 -15.46 6.77 3.11
CA ILE A 255 -16.52 5.79 2.83
C ILE A 255 -17.89 6.43 2.91
N GLY A 256 -18.15 7.24 3.94
CA GLY A 256 -19.47 7.80 4.22
C GLY A 256 -19.98 8.82 3.20
N THR A 257 -19.11 9.33 2.34
CA THR A 257 -19.47 10.29 1.26
C THR A 257 -19.94 9.60 -0.02
N PHE A 258 -19.70 8.29 -0.17
CA PHE A 258 -20.07 7.54 -1.36
C PHE A 258 -21.52 7.03 -1.28
N ASN A 259 -22.35 7.42 -2.26
CA ASN A 259 -23.71 6.92 -2.39
C ASN A 259 -23.85 6.10 -3.69
N PRO A 260 -23.90 4.76 -3.62
CA PRO A 260 -23.96 3.91 -4.80
C PRO A 260 -25.23 4.10 -5.63
N ARG A 261 -26.34 4.56 -5.02
CA ARG A 261 -27.61 4.79 -5.73
C ARG A 261 -27.55 5.98 -6.68
N GLU A 262 -26.80 7.01 -6.34
CA GLU A 262 -26.65 8.22 -7.19
C GLU A 262 -25.85 7.93 -8.46
N LEU A 263 -25.04 6.87 -8.44
CA LEU A 263 -24.15 6.51 -9.55
C LEU A 263 -24.63 5.29 -10.35
N GLY A 264 -25.85 4.77 -10.07
CA GLY A 264 -26.42 3.64 -10.79
C GLY A 264 -25.74 2.28 -10.55
N PHE A 265 -24.96 2.15 -9.48
CA PHE A 265 -24.33 0.88 -9.10
C PHE A 265 -25.27 -0.11 -8.41
N MET A 266 -26.45 0.36 -7.96
CA MET A 266 -27.53 -0.48 -7.42
C MET A 266 -28.83 -0.07 -8.10
N ALA A 267 -29.42 -1.01 -8.82
CA ALA A 267 -30.79 -0.90 -9.32
C ALA A 267 -31.80 -1.15 -8.18
#